data_fee70db60cdeb7305e9f89c6fde7aa0f
#
_entry.id   fee70db60cdeb7305e9f89c6fde7aa0f
#
_cell.length_a   1.000
_cell.length_b   1.000
_cell.length_c   1.000
_cell.angle_alpha   90.00
_cell.angle_beta   90.00
_cell.angle_gamma   90.00
#
_symmetry.space_group_name_H-M   'P 1'
#
loop_
_entity.id
_entity.type
_entity.pdbx_description
1 polymer ?
#
loop_
_entity_poly.entity_id
_entity_poly.type
_entity_poly.pdbx_seq_one_letter_code
_entity_poly.pdbx_strand_id
1 'polypeptide(L)'
;RENEGDLICAAQFATPQQINFMATEARGLICLAMQGERLDQLDLPLMVDRNTDSNQTAFTVSIDAGPEFGVSTGISAEDRAKTIQVALNSQTKPIDLRRPGHIFPLRAKIGGVLKRAGHTEAAVDLSLLAGLSPAGVICEIQNLDGSMARLPELKKYAKERKLKLISIADLIHYRLEN
;
A
#
# COMPACT_ATOMS: atom_id res chain seq x y z
N ARG A 1 6.70 -16.44 -9.87
CA ARG A 1 5.74 -15.36 -10.08
C ARG A 1 4.74 -15.39 -8.95
N GLU A 2 4.56 -14.26 -8.30
CA GLU A 2 3.51 -14.03 -7.34
C GLU A 2 2.15 -14.10 -8.06
N ASN A 3 1.26 -14.98 -7.58
CA ASN A 3 -0.09 -15.14 -8.15
C ASN A 3 -1.15 -14.63 -7.18
N GLU A 4 -0.82 -13.63 -6.40
CA GLU A 4 -1.68 -13.03 -5.40
C GLU A 4 -2.42 -11.83 -5.97
N GLY A 5 -3.48 -11.43 -5.31
CA GLY A 5 -4.22 -10.23 -5.63
C GLY A 5 -4.32 -9.32 -4.42
N ASP A 6 -4.20 -8.02 -4.65
CA ASP A 6 -4.32 -7.01 -3.61
C ASP A 6 -5.55 -6.13 -3.85
N LEU A 7 -6.20 -5.72 -2.77
CA LEU A 7 -7.01 -4.51 -2.80
C LEU A 7 -6.10 -3.30 -2.90
N ILE A 8 -6.44 -2.36 -3.77
CA ILE A 8 -5.69 -1.12 -3.97
C ILE A 8 -6.65 0.07 -3.88
N CYS A 9 -6.26 1.11 -3.17
CA CYS A 9 -6.86 2.43 -3.29
C CYS A 9 -5.78 3.52 -3.28
N ALA A 10 -6.04 4.65 -3.94
CA ALA A 10 -5.17 5.82 -3.83
C ALA A 10 -5.11 6.28 -2.38
N ALA A 11 -3.91 6.48 -1.85
CA ALA A 11 -3.71 6.73 -0.42
C ALA A 11 -4.39 8.02 0.05
N GLN A 12 -4.52 9.04 -0.80
CA GLN A 12 -5.22 10.28 -0.45
C GLN A 12 -6.73 10.07 -0.17
N PHE A 13 -7.30 8.97 -0.62
CA PHE A 13 -8.69 8.59 -0.37
C PHE A 13 -8.84 7.50 0.70
N ALA A 14 -7.76 7.13 1.39
CA ALA A 14 -7.81 6.15 2.48
C ALA A 14 -8.60 6.73 3.67
N THR A 15 -9.84 6.32 3.79
CA THR A 15 -10.73 6.62 4.91
C THR A 15 -10.75 5.49 5.93
N PRO A 16 -11.22 5.71 7.17
CA PRO A 16 -11.42 4.63 8.13
C PRO A 16 -12.27 3.48 7.59
N GLN A 17 -13.30 3.80 6.79
CA GLN A 17 -14.17 2.80 6.17
C GLN A 17 -13.42 1.93 5.17
N GLN A 18 -12.55 2.52 4.35
CA GLN A 18 -11.73 1.76 3.38
C GLN A 18 -10.68 0.91 4.09
N ILE A 19 -10.02 1.43 5.12
CA ILE A 19 -9.07 0.65 5.93
C ILE A 19 -9.78 -0.51 6.62
N ASN A 20 -10.96 -0.26 7.20
CA ASN A 20 -11.77 -1.34 7.78
C ASN A 20 -12.18 -2.38 6.72
N PHE A 21 -12.61 -1.94 5.54
CA PHE A 21 -12.94 -2.84 4.43
C PHE A 21 -11.74 -3.72 4.05
N MET A 22 -10.53 -3.14 3.90
CA MET A 22 -9.32 -3.90 3.62
C MET A 22 -9.01 -4.91 4.72
N ALA A 23 -9.09 -4.50 5.98
CA ALA A 23 -8.80 -5.37 7.12
C ALA A 23 -9.78 -6.54 7.24
N THR A 24 -11.08 -6.32 6.99
CA THR A 24 -12.13 -7.35 7.15
C THR A 24 -12.30 -8.21 5.92
N GLU A 25 -12.25 -7.61 4.73
CA GLU A 25 -12.57 -8.29 3.48
C GLU A 25 -11.34 -8.88 2.78
N ALA A 26 -10.17 -8.23 2.87
CA ALA A 26 -8.94 -8.77 2.31
C ALA A 26 -8.13 -9.58 3.32
N ARG A 27 -8.07 -9.17 4.57
CA ARG A 27 -7.40 -9.88 5.69
C ARG A 27 -5.88 -9.96 5.59
N GLY A 28 -5.28 -9.22 4.66
CA GLY A 28 -3.84 -9.11 4.48
C GLY A 28 -3.18 -8.03 5.34
N LEU A 29 -1.93 -7.74 5.07
CA LEU A 29 -1.18 -6.66 5.71
C LEU A 29 -1.45 -5.34 4.99
N ILE A 30 -1.95 -4.35 5.72
CA ILE A 30 -2.20 -3.02 5.15
C ILE A 30 -0.87 -2.27 5.02
N CYS A 31 -0.46 -2.04 3.77
CA CYS A 31 0.79 -1.37 3.42
C CYS A 31 0.53 -0.07 2.68
N LEU A 32 1.46 0.87 2.80
CA LEU A 32 1.43 2.17 2.14
C LEU A 32 2.56 2.26 1.10
N ALA A 33 2.26 1.97 -0.16
CA ALA A 33 3.20 2.11 -1.26
C ALA A 33 3.45 3.59 -1.57
N MET A 34 4.71 4.02 -1.60
CA MET A 34 5.11 5.41 -1.81
C MET A 34 6.36 5.51 -2.67
N GLN A 35 6.56 6.67 -3.30
CA GLN A 35 7.83 6.99 -3.93
C GLN A 35 8.94 7.17 -2.88
N GLY A 36 10.17 6.77 -3.27
CA GLY A 36 11.34 6.81 -2.38
C GLY A 36 11.65 8.21 -1.85
N GLU A 37 11.50 9.24 -2.67
CA GLU A 37 11.73 10.62 -2.27
C GLU A 37 10.90 11.04 -1.05
N ARG A 38 9.60 10.64 -1.04
CA ARG A 38 8.75 10.96 0.10
C ARG A 38 9.16 10.21 1.36
N LEU A 39 9.57 8.96 1.23
CA LEU A 39 10.08 8.17 2.36
C LEU A 39 11.38 8.77 2.92
N ASP A 40 12.27 9.27 2.06
CA ASP A 40 13.50 9.95 2.46
C ASP A 40 13.20 11.27 3.22
N GLN A 41 12.24 12.08 2.74
CA GLN A 41 11.79 13.28 3.45
C GLN A 41 11.23 12.98 4.85
N LEU A 42 10.60 11.83 5.02
CA LEU A 42 10.05 11.38 6.31
C LEU A 42 11.06 10.62 7.17
N ASP A 43 12.32 10.48 6.72
CA ASP A 43 13.38 9.71 7.39
C ASP A 43 12.92 8.27 7.71
N LEU A 44 12.39 7.58 6.69
CA LEU A 44 11.92 6.20 6.79
C LEU A 44 12.90 5.25 6.08
N PRO A 45 13.91 4.74 6.82
CA PRO A 45 14.87 3.80 6.26
C PRO A 45 14.23 2.45 5.97
N LEU A 46 14.91 1.63 5.17
CA LEU A 46 14.53 0.23 5.01
C LEU A 46 14.52 -0.49 6.36
N MET A 47 13.58 -1.42 6.50
CA MET A 47 13.39 -2.20 7.73
C MET A 47 14.61 -3.07 8.04
N VAL A 48 15.36 -3.47 7.02
CA VAL A 48 16.57 -4.31 7.16
C VAL A 48 17.66 -3.80 6.22
N ASP A 49 18.92 -3.92 6.66
CA ASP A 49 20.10 -3.57 5.85
C ASP A 49 20.29 -4.55 4.68
N ARG A 50 19.99 -5.83 4.91
CA ARG A 50 20.07 -6.90 3.92
C ARG A 50 18.71 -7.54 3.70
N ASN A 51 18.07 -7.19 2.60
CA ASN A 51 16.81 -7.82 2.20
C ASN A 51 17.08 -9.24 1.65
N THR A 52 16.52 -10.26 2.30
CA THR A 52 16.59 -11.67 1.91
C THR A 52 15.27 -12.20 1.36
N ASP A 53 14.25 -11.33 1.25
CA ASP A 53 12.96 -11.70 0.65
C ASP A 53 13.12 -12.05 -0.83
N SER A 54 12.44 -13.11 -1.26
CA SER A 54 12.49 -13.59 -2.65
C SER A 54 11.94 -12.56 -3.65
N ASN A 55 10.95 -11.76 -3.25
CA ASN A 55 10.34 -10.71 -4.05
C ASN A 55 11.07 -9.37 -3.91
N GLN A 56 12.04 -9.28 -3.00
CA GLN A 56 12.78 -8.05 -2.69
C GLN A 56 11.87 -6.88 -2.35
N THR A 57 10.76 -7.15 -1.66
CA THR A 57 9.81 -6.12 -1.24
C THR A 57 10.50 -5.14 -0.29
N ALA A 58 10.52 -3.87 -0.66
CA ALA A 58 11.28 -2.85 0.04
C ALA A 58 10.48 -2.26 1.21
N PHE A 59 10.24 -3.06 2.25
CA PHE A 59 9.67 -2.58 3.50
C PHE A 59 10.58 -1.53 4.14
N THR A 60 9.98 -0.44 4.59
CA THR A 60 10.60 0.50 5.51
C THR A 60 10.18 0.20 6.94
N VAL A 61 10.75 0.91 7.90
CA VAL A 61 10.26 0.85 9.29
C VAL A 61 8.77 1.20 9.32
N SER A 62 8.00 0.48 10.13
CA SER A 62 6.56 0.74 10.30
C SER A 62 6.33 2.02 11.09
N ILE A 63 5.19 2.66 10.89
CA ILE A 63 4.87 3.97 11.45
C ILE A 63 3.46 4.05 12.03
N ASP A 64 3.30 4.96 13.00
CA ASP A 64 2.04 5.55 13.41
C ASP A 64 2.20 7.07 13.48
N ALA A 65 1.15 7.84 13.19
CA ALA A 65 1.18 9.27 13.47
C ALA A 65 1.16 9.51 14.99
N GLY A 66 1.69 10.65 15.41
CA GLY A 66 1.72 11.02 16.83
C GLY A 66 0.33 11.30 17.43
N PRO A 67 0.21 11.28 18.76
CA PRO A 67 -1.06 11.56 19.44
C PRO A 67 -1.58 12.98 19.20
N GLU A 68 -0.72 13.91 18.82
CA GLU A 68 -1.08 15.27 18.39
C GLU A 68 -1.98 15.29 17.16
N PHE A 69 -1.98 14.21 16.35
CA PHE A 69 -2.87 14.01 15.21
C PHE A 69 -4.13 13.21 15.57
N GLY A 70 -4.34 12.90 16.85
CA GLY A 70 -5.48 12.14 17.34
C GLY A 70 -5.34 10.62 17.22
N VAL A 71 -4.13 10.11 16.99
CA VAL A 71 -3.85 8.67 16.96
C VAL A 71 -3.66 8.15 18.39
N SER A 72 -4.34 7.05 18.72
CA SER A 72 -4.27 6.41 20.02
C SER A 72 -3.23 5.28 20.06
N THR A 73 -3.65 4.03 19.90
CA THR A 73 -2.77 2.87 19.87
C THR A 73 -2.21 2.57 18.47
N GLY A 74 -2.74 3.20 17.41
CA GLY A 74 -2.28 3.07 16.04
C GLY A 74 -2.99 1.98 15.22
N ILE A 75 -3.60 0.96 15.84
CA ILE A 75 -4.12 -0.22 15.15
C ILE A 75 -5.55 -0.06 14.63
N SER A 76 -6.37 0.83 15.20
CA SER A 76 -7.74 1.02 14.73
C SER A 76 -7.77 1.45 13.27
N ALA A 77 -8.89 1.20 12.57
CA ALA A 77 -9.04 1.66 11.19
C ALA A 77 -8.93 3.19 11.09
N GLU A 78 -9.41 3.90 12.10
CA GLU A 78 -9.31 5.36 12.21
C GLU A 78 -7.85 5.80 12.38
N ASP A 79 -7.11 5.20 13.31
CA ASP A 79 -5.70 5.51 13.57
C ASP A 79 -4.83 5.24 12.32
N ARG A 80 -5.05 4.10 11.65
CA ARG A 80 -4.31 3.75 10.44
C ARG A 80 -4.63 4.70 9.28
N ALA A 81 -5.90 5.04 9.06
CA ALA A 81 -6.27 6.03 8.05
C ALA A 81 -5.65 7.40 8.36
N LYS A 82 -5.66 7.82 9.63
CA LYS A 82 -5.02 9.06 10.07
C LYS A 82 -3.52 9.05 9.81
N THR A 83 -2.84 7.97 10.16
CA THR A 83 -1.40 7.79 9.91
C THR A 83 -1.06 7.92 8.42
N ILE A 84 -1.88 7.31 7.54
CA ILE A 84 -1.70 7.43 6.09
C ILE A 84 -1.84 8.89 5.65
N GLN A 85 -2.89 9.60 6.11
CA GLN A 85 -3.10 11.01 5.75
C GLN A 85 -1.95 11.90 6.25
N VAL A 86 -1.46 11.69 7.46
CA VAL A 86 -0.30 12.41 8.00
C VAL A 86 0.94 12.12 7.15
N ALA A 87 1.23 10.86 6.81
CA ALA A 87 2.39 10.53 5.97
C ALA A 87 2.34 11.16 4.57
N LEU A 88 1.16 11.40 4.01
CA LEU A 88 0.98 12.06 2.70
C LEU A 88 1.13 13.58 2.77
N ASN A 89 0.83 14.20 3.88
CA ASN A 89 0.82 15.65 4.01
C ASN A 89 2.26 16.20 3.86
N SER A 90 2.47 17.08 2.90
CA SER A 90 3.78 17.66 2.56
C SER A 90 4.43 18.43 3.74
N GLN A 91 3.64 18.88 4.71
CA GLN A 91 4.13 19.59 5.88
C GLN A 91 4.58 18.65 7.01
N THR A 92 4.27 17.35 6.92
CA THR A 92 4.66 16.37 7.92
C THR A 92 6.18 16.21 7.99
N LYS A 93 6.70 16.29 9.20
CA LYS A 93 8.11 16.11 9.55
C LYS A 93 8.37 14.70 10.11
N PRO A 94 9.61 14.22 10.09
CA PRO A 94 9.95 12.92 10.67
C PRO A 94 9.50 12.73 12.12
N ILE A 95 9.53 13.80 12.93
CA ILE A 95 9.14 13.77 14.35
C ILE A 95 7.64 13.53 14.57
N ASP A 96 6.80 13.81 13.56
CA ASP A 96 5.36 13.64 13.61
C ASP A 96 4.94 12.16 13.51
N LEU A 97 5.90 11.30 13.15
CA LEU A 97 5.69 9.85 12.98
C LEU A 97 6.43 9.06 14.07
N ARG A 98 5.72 8.15 14.73
CA ARG A 98 6.26 7.18 15.68
C ARG A 98 6.77 5.94 14.95
N ARG A 99 7.81 5.32 15.46
CA ARG A 99 8.47 4.11 14.95
C ARG A 99 8.79 3.18 16.11
N PRO A 100 8.39 1.87 16.08
CA PRO A 100 7.55 1.24 15.06
C PRO A 100 6.08 1.66 15.16
N GLY A 101 5.26 1.23 14.21
CA GLY A 101 3.83 1.47 14.18
C GLY A 101 3.06 0.37 13.43
N HIS A 102 1.83 0.69 13.01
CA HIS A 102 0.88 -0.28 12.45
C HIS A 102 0.59 -0.07 10.95
N ILE A 103 1.19 0.95 10.32
CA ILE A 103 1.24 1.11 8.87
C ILE A 103 2.65 0.77 8.39
N PHE A 104 2.72 0.00 7.31
CA PHE A 104 3.97 -0.50 6.73
C PHE A 104 4.24 0.21 5.39
N PRO A 105 5.08 1.28 5.37
CA PRO A 105 5.42 1.92 4.11
C PRO A 105 6.32 1.01 3.26
N LEU A 106 6.05 1.00 1.95
CA LEU A 106 6.82 0.27 0.96
C LEU A 106 7.43 1.24 -0.04
N ARG A 107 8.72 1.10 -0.28
CA ARG A 107 9.45 1.92 -1.26
C ARG A 107 9.25 1.37 -2.66
N ALA A 108 8.48 2.05 -3.49
CA ALA A 108 8.34 1.72 -4.90
C ALA A 108 9.65 1.98 -5.67
N LYS A 109 9.96 1.11 -6.62
CA LYS A 109 11.11 1.31 -7.53
C LYS A 109 10.84 2.47 -8.47
N ILE A 110 11.86 3.32 -8.68
CA ILE A 110 11.82 4.38 -9.70
C ILE A 110 11.58 3.73 -11.06
N GLY A 111 10.61 4.24 -11.81
CA GLY A 111 10.15 3.67 -13.08
C GLY A 111 8.96 2.72 -12.94
N GLY A 112 8.47 2.49 -11.71
CA GLY A 112 7.22 1.78 -11.43
C GLY A 112 7.20 0.35 -11.95
N VAL A 113 6.04 -0.11 -12.43
CA VAL A 113 5.85 -1.49 -12.92
C VAL A 113 6.75 -1.86 -14.10
N LEU A 114 7.30 -0.89 -14.82
CA LEU A 114 8.28 -1.14 -15.90
C LEU A 114 9.65 -1.57 -15.35
N LYS A 115 9.93 -1.32 -14.08
CA LYS A 115 11.18 -1.72 -13.40
C LYS A 115 10.99 -2.92 -12.47
N ARG A 116 9.86 -2.98 -11.78
CA ARG A 116 9.48 -4.11 -10.94
C ARG A 116 7.98 -4.36 -11.08
N ALA A 117 7.61 -5.52 -11.60
CA ALA A 117 6.22 -5.92 -11.81
C ALA A 117 5.59 -6.39 -10.47
N GLY A 118 5.48 -5.47 -9.50
CA GLY A 118 4.94 -5.71 -8.18
C GLY A 118 3.73 -4.83 -7.85
N HIS A 119 2.91 -5.26 -6.87
CA HIS A 119 1.74 -4.51 -6.39
C HIS A 119 2.13 -3.14 -5.82
N THR A 120 3.30 -3.03 -5.18
CA THR A 120 3.84 -1.77 -4.67
C THR A 120 3.96 -0.73 -5.78
N GLU A 121 4.62 -1.10 -6.89
CA GLU A 121 4.80 -0.24 -8.05
C GLU A 121 3.48 0.04 -8.74
N ALA A 122 2.62 -0.98 -8.86
CA ALA A 122 1.30 -0.84 -9.49
C ALA A 122 0.43 0.18 -8.74
N ALA A 123 0.44 0.19 -7.42
CA ALA A 123 -0.34 1.12 -6.62
C ALA A 123 0.10 2.58 -6.82
N VAL A 124 1.41 2.83 -6.89
CA VAL A 124 1.96 4.17 -7.17
C VAL A 124 1.66 4.59 -8.60
N ASP A 125 1.86 3.70 -9.58
CA ASP A 125 1.60 3.99 -11.00
C ASP A 125 0.13 4.30 -11.26
N LEU A 126 -0.79 3.52 -10.71
CA LEU A 126 -2.24 3.76 -10.85
C LEU A 126 -2.65 5.10 -10.25
N SER A 127 -2.07 5.48 -9.11
CA SER A 127 -2.32 6.79 -8.51
C SER A 127 -1.82 7.92 -9.41
N LEU A 128 -0.60 7.80 -9.94
CA LEU A 128 -0.04 8.78 -10.88
C LEU A 128 -0.86 8.91 -12.16
N LEU A 129 -1.24 7.78 -12.78
CA LEU A 129 -2.05 7.77 -14.00
C LEU A 129 -3.44 8.37 -13.79
N ALA A 130 -3.96 8.31 -12.58
CA ALA A 130 -5.21 8.96 -12.19
C ALA A 130 -5.04 10.46 -11.84
N GLY A 131 -3.84 11.04 -11.96
CA GLY A 131 -3.56 12.42 -11.60
C GLY A 131 -3.60 12.70 -10.08
N LEU A 132 -3.34 11.66 -9.27
CA LEU A 132 -3.40 11.71 -7.81
C LEU A 132 -1.99 11.71 -7.20
N SER A 133 -1.91 11.89 -5.88
CA SER A 133 -0.65 11.77 -5.14
C SER A 133 -0.02 10.40 -5.38
N PRO A 134 1.32 10.30 -5.59
CA PRO A 134 2.01 9.06 -5.97
C PRO A 134 2.15 8.09 -4.80
N ALA A 135 1.03 7.68 -4.25
CA ALA A 135 0.93 6.75 -3.14
C ALA A 135 -0.37 5.94 -3.19
N GLY A 136 -0.29 4.67 -2.85
CA GLY A 136 -1.43 3.78 -2.78
C GLY A 136 -1.41 2.91 -1.53
N VAL A 137 -2.59 2.61 -1.00
CA VAL A 137 -2.75 1.62 0.06
C VAL A 137 -3.05 0.28 -0.59
N ILE A 138 -2.34 -0.74 -0.18
CA ILE A 138 -2.50 -2.10 -0.69
C ILE A 138 -2.73 -3.09 0.45
N CYS A 139 -3.44 -4.17 0.17
CA CYS A 139 -3.70 -5.23 1.14
C CYS A 139 -3.97 -6.54 0.39
N GLU A 140 -3.19 -7.58 0.67
CA GLU A 140 -3.32 -8.89 0.03
C GLU A 140 -4.66 -9.53 0.38
N ILE A 141 -5.24 -10.24 -0.58
CA ILE A 141 -6.55 -10.90 -0.42
C ILE A 141 -6.34 -12.35 -0.03
N GLN A 142 -6.83 -12.70 1.16
CA GLN A 142 -6.87 -14.07 1.67
C GLN A 142 -8.29 -14.66 1.55
N ASN A 143 -8.38 -15.97 1.38
CA ASN A 143 -9.60 -16.74 1.56
C ASN A 143 -10.01 -16.77 3.05
N LEU A 144 -11.22 -17.23 3.33
CA LEU A 144 -11.73 -17.32 4.71
C LEU A 144 -10.93 -18.31 5.58
N ASP A 145 -10.29 -19.29 4.97
CA ASP A 145 -9.43 -20.25 5.64
C ASP A 145 -7.99 -19.77 5.88
N GLY A 146 -7.69 -18.54 5.47
CA GLY A 146 -6.36 -17.90 5.62
C GLY A 146 -5.40 -18.23 4.46
N SER A 147 -5.77 -19.05 3.50
CA SER A 147 -4.97 -19.26 2.28
C SER A 147 -5.04 -18.05 1.36
N MET A 148 -4.02 -17.87 0.51
CA MET A 148 -4.02 -16.76 -0.44
C MET A 148 -5.00 -16.99 -1.58
N ALA A 149 -5.86 -16.01 -1.84
CA ALA A 149 -6.79 -16.06 -2.97
C ALA A 149 -6.01 -16.02 -4.31
N ARG A 150 -6.40 -16.89 -5.24
CA ARG A 150 -5.83 -16.99 -6.58
C ARG A 150 -6.81 -16.46 -7.63
N LEU A 151 -6.41 -16.41 -8.88
CA LEU A 151 -7.20 -15.75 -9.94
C LEU A 151 -8.68 -16.20 -10.02
N PRO A 152 -9.04 -17.49 -9.87
CA PRO A 152 -10.46 -17.89 -9.87
C PRO A 152 -11.24 -17.25 -8.71
N GLU A 153 -10.69 -17.30 -7.48
CA GLU A 153 -11.30 -16.71 -6.29
C GLU A 153 -11.34 -15.18 -6.40
N LEU A 154 -10.27 -14.55 -6.92
CA LEU A 154 -10.19 -13.10 -7.11
C LEU A 154 -11.24 -12.58 -8.12
N LYS A 155 -11.52 -13.31 -9.19
CA LYS A 155 -12.60 -12.98 -10.13
C LYS A 155 -13.98 -12.99 -9.47
N LYS A 156 -14.23 -14.01 -8.64
CA LYS A 156 -15.46 -14.12 -7.85
C LYS A 156 -15.55 -12.98 -6.83
N TYR A 157 -14.48 -12.78 -6.07
CA TYR A 157 -14.36 -11.72 -5.06
C TYR A 157 -14.65 -10.32 -5.65
N ALA A 158 -14.02 -9.99 -6.78
CA ALA A 158 -14.21 -8.70 -7.45
C ALA A 158 -15.65 -8.53 -7.95
N LYS A 159 -16.25 -9.58 -8.54
CA LYS A 159 -17.64 -9.55 -9.02
C LYS A 159 -18.62 -9.32 -7.88
N GLU A 160 -18.50 -10.06 -6.78
CA GLU A 160 -19.39 -9.96 -5.62
C GLU A 160 -19.34 -8.58 -4.96
N ARG A 161 -18.17 -7.95 -4.95
CA ARG A 161 -17.93 -6.63 -4.33
C ARG A 161 -17.97 -5.46 -5.32
N LYS A 162 -18.32 -5.75 -6.59
CA LYS A 162 -18.39 -4.75 -7.68
C LYS A 162 -17.08 -3.97 -7.83
N LEU A 163 -15.95 -4.66 -7.65
CA LEU A 163 -14.62 -4.08 -7.81
C LEU A 163 -14.11 -4.35 -9.24
N LYS A 164 -13.25 -3.47 -9.72
CA LYS A 164 -12.50 -3.70 -10.95
C LYS A 164 -11.31 -4.61 -10.64
N LEU A 165 -11.03 -5.54 -11.55
CA LEU A 165 -9.87 -6.42 -11.49
C LEU A 165 -9.02 -6.14 -12.73
N ILE A 166 -7.76 -5.80 -12.51
CA ILE A 166 -6.75 -5.61 -13.55
C ILE A 166 -5.54 -6.46 -13.24
N SER A 167 -4.73 -6.77 -14.24
CA SER A 167 -3.43 -7.42 -14.03
C SER A 167 -2.29 -6.42 -14.11
N ILE A 168 -1.18 -6.70 -13.41
CA ILE A 168 0.05 -5.91 -13.56
C ILE A 168 0.57 -5.98 -15.00
N ALA A 169 0.34 -7.09 -15.72
CA ALA A 169 0.71 -7.23 -17.12
C ALA A 169 -0.04 -6.23 -18.01
N ASP A 170 -1.34 -6.05 -17.80
CA ASP A 170 -2.14 -5.06 -18.53
C ASP A 170 -1.69 -3.63 -18.21
N LEU A 171 -1.34 -3.35 -16.96
CA LEU A 171 -0.79 -2.05 -16.56
C LEU A 171 0.56 -1.77 -17.20
N ILE A 172 1.45 -2.77 -17.29
CA ILE A 172 2.73 -2.65 -18.00
C ILE A 172 2.47 -2.32 -19.48
N HIS A 173 1.57 -3.06 -20.12
CA HIS A 173 1.22 -2.82 -21.52
C HIS A 173 0.70 -1.41 -21.73
N TYR A 174 -0.24 -0.98 -20.91
CA TYR A 174 -0.77 0.39 -20.94
C TYR A 174 0.33 1.45 -20.80
N ARG A 175 1.29 1.25 -19.89
CA ARG A 175 2.39 2.19 -19.66
C ARG A 175 3.45 2.21 -20.77
N LEU A 176 3.54 1.16 -21.58
CA LEU A 176 4.43 1.12 -22.74
C LEU A 176 3.84 1.84 -23.96
N GLU A 177 2.54 1.98 -24.01
CA GLU A 177 1.82 2.62 -25.12
C GLU A 177 1.54 4.11 -24.88
N ASN A 178 1.62 4.58 -23.62
CA ASN A 178 1.30 5.96 -23.19
C ASN A 178 2.42 6.57 -22.36
#